data_f479ba109a7560100ba14fed098acd3e
#
_entry.id   f479ba109a7560100ba14fed098acd3e
#
_cell.length_a   1.000
_cell.length_b   1.000
_cell.length_c   1.000
_cell.angle_alpha   90.00
_cell.angle_beta   90.00
_cell.angle_gamma   90.00
#
_symmetry.space_group_name_H-M   'P 1'
#
loop_
_entity.id
_entity.type
_entity.pdbx_description
1 polymer ?
#
loop_
_entity_poly.entity_id
_entity_poly.type
_entity_poly.pdbx_seq_one_letter_code
_entity_poly.pdbx_strand_id
1 'polypeptide(L)'
;MELYIKICPRNILQVSTIAKKNTGTTPTHPISIIKESKLAEITGQEVLQVNTFHHQAIRKLAPGFKITAWAPDSIAEAIEAYPIRQMIGVQFHPEIFTAAGDTTMHKLFKFLVNKADTFNLAKKIHSRILSIDTHTDTPLWFKNGYSVGLRKDNMVSIPKMEEGKLDAQFLAAFIWQGKRDDASSLKSRRKHHPINSIHL
;
A
#
# COMPACT_ATOMS: atom_id res chain seq x y z
N MET A 1 -1.62 12.09 11.72
CA MET A 1 -1.67 11.83 10.25
C MET A 1 -2.98 11.10 10.00
N GLU A 2 -4.02 11.86 9.67
CA GLU A 2 -5.34 11.29 9.37
C GLU A 2 -5.27 10.50 8.07
N LEU A 3 -5.57 9.22 8.13
CA LEU A 3 -5.66 8.35 6.96
C LEU A 3 -7.05 8.52 6.33
N TYR A 4 -7.26 9.61 5.61
CA TYR A 4 -8.46 9.78 4.80
C TYR A 4 -8.33 8.95 3.51
N ILE A 5 -9.03 7.84 3.44
CA ILE A 5 -9.33 7.21 2.15
C ILE A 5 -10.39 8.08 1.48
N LYS A 6 -9.97 8.97 0.59
CA LYS A 6 -10.89 9.76 -0.25
C LYS A 6 -11.52 8.80 -1.27
N ILE A 7 -12.64 8.21 -0.89
CA ILE A 7 -13.45 7.39 -1.81
C ILE A 7 -14.11 8.33 -2.80
N CYS A 8 -13.90 8.12 -4.10
CA CYS A 8 -14.52 8.92 -5.15
C CYS A 8 -16.06 8.80 -5.04
N PRO A 9 -16.82 9.90 -4.99
CA PRO A 9 -18.28 9.87 -4.77
C PRO A 9 -19.08 9.01 -5.76
N ARG A 10 -18.54 8.78 -6.96
CA ARG A 10 -19.19 7.96 -8.01
C ARG A 10 -19.18 6.45 -7.74
N ASN A 11 -18.44 5.99 -6.72
CA ASN A 11 -18.25 4.57 -6.41
C ASN A 11 -18.90 4.14 -5.09
N ILE A 12 -19.83 4.95 -4.56
CA ILE A 12 -20.51 4.71 -3.29
C ILE A 12 -21.96 4.30 -3.55
N LEU A 13 -22.40 3.19 -2.94
CA LEU A 13 -23.79 2.82 -2.83
C LEU A 13 -24.39 3.49 -1.58
N GLN A 14 -25.57 4.08 -1.72
CA GLN A 14 -26.35 4.44 -0.54
C GLN A 14 -27.03 3.20 0.01
N VAL A 15 -26.76 2.90 1.26
CA VAL A 15 -27.38 1.80 2.00
C VAL A 15 -28.31 2.42 3.03
N SER A 16 -29.59 2.01 3.01
CA SER A 16 -30.53 2.42 4.05
C SER A 16 -30.21 1.64 5.33
N THR A 17 -29.44 2.25 6.21
CA THR A 17 -29.20 1.67 7.53
C THR A 17 -30.26 2.17 8.51
N ILE A 18 -30.95 1.27 9.18
CA ILE A 18 -31.84 1.62 10.30
C ILE A 18 -30.90 1.99 11.47
N ALA A 19 -30.60 3.28 11.57
CA ALA A 19 -29.85 3.83 12.71
C ALA A 19 -30.70 3.68 13.99
N LYS A 20 -30.54 2.57 14.71
CA LYS A 20 -30.92 2.52 16.11
C LYS A 20 -30.00 3.50 16.86
N LYS A 21 -30.54 4.23 17.84
CA LYS A 21 -29.74 4.98 18.83
C LYS A 21 -28.81 4.00 19.56
N ASN A 22 -27.62 3.82 19.03
CA ASN A 22 -26.61 2.91 19.58
C ASN A 22 -25.43 3.78 20.03
N THR A 23 -24.92 3.52 21.23
CA THR A 23 -23.70 4.17 21.74
C THR A 23 -22.45 3.76 20.95
N GLY A 24 -22.57 2.84 19.99
CA GLY A 24 -21.47 2.32 19.19
C GLY A 24 -20.65 1.25 19.87
N THR A 25 -20.81 1.08 21.17
CA THR A 25 -20.10 0.06 21.97
C THR A 25 -20.76 -1.32 21.89
N THR A 26 -21.99 -1.39 21.34
CA THR A 26 -22.72 -2.64 21.16
C THR A 26 -22.55 -3.09 19.71
N PRO A 27 -22.11 -4.35 19.48
CA PRO A 27 -22.07 -4.92 18.13
C PRO A 27 -23.46 -4.95 17.48
N THR A 28 -23.51 -4.71 16.19
CA THR A 28 -24.75 -4.69 15.43
C THR A 28 -24.90 -5.91 14.51
N HIS A 29 -23.78 -6.41 13.97
CA HIS A 29 -23.78 -7.56 13.07
C HIS A 29 -22.39 -8.23 13.02
N PRO A 30 -22.33 -9.52 12.63
CA PRO A 30 -21.07 -10.18 12.33
C PRO A 30 -20.55 -9.79 10.95
N ILE A 31 -19.24 -9.85 10.77
CA ILE A 31 -18.58 -9.81 9.47
C ILE A 31 -17.75 -11.06 9.27
N SER A 32 -17.69 -11.58 8.04
CA SER A 32 -16.82 -12.69 7.65
C SER A 32 -15.53 -12.13 7.05
N ILE A 33 -14.39 -12.54 7.58
CA ILE A 33 -13.06 -12.06 7.20
C ILE A 33 -12.36 -13.13 6.37
N ILE A 34 -11.72 -12.72 5.27
CA ILE A 34 -10.89 -13.62 4.47
C ILE A 34 -9.67 -14.05 5.29
N LYS A 35 -9.46 -15.34 5.45
CA LYS A 35 -8.43 -15.96 6.30
C LYS A 35 -7.02 -15.46 6.01
N GLU A 36 -6.68 -15.28 4.73
CA GLU A 36 -5.37 -14.82 4.25
C GLU A 36 -5.22 -13.30 4.27
N SER A 37 -6.16 -12.59 4.88
CA SER A 37 -6.14 -11.14 4.96
C SER A 37 -5.27 -10.65 6.11
N LYS A 38 -4.80 -9.42 5.99
CA LYS A 38 -4.08 -8.74 7.08
C LYS A 38 -4.98 -8.48 8.28
N LEU A 39 -6.27 -8.23 8.04
CA LEU A 39 -7.25 -8.07 9.12
C LEU A 39 -7.38 -9.35 9.95
N ALA A 40 -7.45 -10.53 9.30
CA ALA A 40 -7.48 -11.81 10.01
C ALA A 40 -6.18 -12.06 10.78
N GLU A 41 -5.02 -11.76 10.19
CA GLU A 41 -3.71 -11.87 10.85
C GLU A 41 -3.64 -11.01 12.13
N ILE A 42 -4.10 -9.76 12.07
CA ILE A 42 -4.04 -8.83 13.19
C ILE A 42 -5.01 -9.22 14.31
N THR A 43 -6.25 -9.54 13.95
CA THR A 43 -7.29 -9.83 14.93
C THR A 43 -7.18 -11.25 15.49
N GLY A 44 -6.68 -12.19 14.67
CA GLY A 44 -6.66 -13.62 14.96
C GLY A 44 -8.03 -14.26 14.77
N GLN A 45 -8.95 -13.64 14.02
CA GLN A 45 -10.34 -14.10 13.87
C GLN A 45 -10.78 -14.07 12.40
N GLU A 46 -11.64 -15.01 12.03
CA GLU A 46 -12.30 -15.09 10.73
C GLU A 46 -13.73 -14.54 10.76
N VAL A 47 -14.26 -14.28 11.96
CA VAL A 47 -15.55 -13.63 12.19
C VAL A 47 -15.40 -12.60 13.30
N LEU A 48 -15.83 -11.37 13.04
CA LEU A 48 -15.88 -10.30 14.05
C LEU A 48 -17.29 -9.77 14.21
N GLN A 49 -17.64 -9.40 15.44
CA GLN A 49 -18.84 -8.61 15.72
C GLN A 49 -18.48 -7.13 15.65
N VAL A 50 -19.18 -6.36 14.79
CA VAL A 50 -18.85 -4.96 14.54
C VAL A 50 -20.05 -4.03 14.76
N ASN A 51 -19.78 -2.74 14.97
CA ASN A 51 -20.78 -1.67 14.99
C ASN A 51 -20.99 -1.10 13.57
N THR A 52 -22.09 -0.40 13.38
CA THR A 52 -22.36 0.28 12.11
C THR A 52 -23.02 1.63 12.33
N PHE A 53 -22.53 2.66 11.62
CA PHE A 53 -23.06 4.02 11.57
C PHE A 53 -23.17 4.55 10.15
N HIS A 54 -22.69 3.79 9.18
CA HIS A 54 -22.62 4.24 7.80
C HIS A 54 -23.97 4.10 7.10
N HIS A 55 -24.22 5.00 6.16
CA HIS A 55 -25.33 4.99 5.22
C HIS A 55 -24.84 4.87 3.77
N GLN A 56 -23.56 4.63 3.58
CA GLN A 56 -22.90 4.46 2.28
C GLN A 56 -21.99 3.22 2.33
N ALA A 57 -21.79 2.60 1.17
CA ALA A 57 -20.93 1.46 1.02
C ALA A 57 -20.10 1.52 -0.27
N ILE A 58 -19.07 0.73 -0.38
CA ILE A 58 -18.23 0.65 -1.58
C ILE A 58 -19.02 -0.05 -2.69
N ARG A 59 -19.37 0.72 -3.75
CA ARG A 59 -19.99 0.18 -4.95
C ARG A 59 -18.99 -0.45 -5.91
N LYS A 60 -17.85 0.22 -6.09
CA LYS A 60 -16.77 -0.20 -6.98
C LYS A 60 -15.44 0.00 -6.30
N LEU A 61 -14.70 -1.07 -6.17
CA LEU A 61 -13.38 -1.04 -5.54
C LEU A 61 -12.37 -0.28 -6.43
N ALA A 62 -11.52 0.51 -5.80
CA ALA A 62 -10.42 1.17 -6.49
C ALA A 62 -9.36 0.15 -6.94
N PRO A 63 -8.65 0.39 -8.07
CA PRO A 63 -7.53 -0.44 -8.48
C PRO A 63 -6.47 -0.55 -7.39
N GLY A 64 -5.91 -1.74 -7.20
CA GLY A 64 -4.89 -2.01 -6.19
C GLY A 64 -5.44 -2.29 -4.78
N PHE A 65 -6.76 -2.45 -4.64
CA PHE A 65 -7.39 -2.93 -3.40
C PHE A 65 -8.14 -4.24 -3.64
N LYS A 66 -8.31 -5.01 -2.57
CA LYS A 66 -9.20 -6.17 -2.50
C LYS A 66 -10.11 -6.03 -1.28
N ILE A 67 -11.32 -6.58 -1.37
CA ILE A 67 -12.21 -6.66 -0.22
C ILE A 67 -11.77 -7.86 0.62
N THR A 68 -11.69 -7.66 1.92
CA THR A 68 -11.18 -8.66 2.87
C THR A 68 -12.16 -9.00 3.99
N ALA A 69 -13.27 -8.28 4.09
CA ALA A 69 -14.38 -8.69 4.95
C ALA A 69 -15.73 -8.27 4.36
N TRP A 70 -16.75 -9.07 4.66
CA TRP A 70 -18.12 -8.90 4.20
C TRP A 70 -19.12 -9.05 5.33
N ALA A 71 -20.13 -8.17 5.34
CA ALA A 71 -21.34 -8.37 6.14
C ALA A 71 -22.28 -9.40 5.49
N PRO A 72 -23.25 -9.99 6.23
CA PRO A 72 -24.19 -10.98 5.68
C PRO A 72 -25.04 -10.46 4.52
N ASP A 73 -25.26 -9.16 4.42
CA ASP A 73 -25.98 -8.48 3.34
C ASP A 73 -25.08 -8.15 2.12
N SER A 74 -23.88 -8.72 2.07
CA SER A 74 -22.89 -8.52 1.01
C SER A 74 -22.31 -7.11 0.94
N ILE A 75 -22.39 -6.32 1.99
CA ILE A 75 -21.69 -5.04 2.12
C ILE A 75 -20.22 -5.31 2.44
N ALA A 76 -19.33 -4.59 1.74
CA ALA A 76 -17.89 -4.65 2.00
C ALA A 76 -17.57 -3.93 3.31
N GLU A 77 -17.03 -4.65 4.29
CA GLU A 77 -16.72 -4.16 5.62
C GLU A 77 -15.23 -3.93 5.86
N ALA A 78 -14.36 -4.52 5.03
CA ALA A 78 -12.94 -4.21 5.04
C ALA A 78 -12.33 -4.34 3.63
N ILE A 79 -11.31 -3.51 3.38
CA ILE A 79 -10.49 -3.53 2.18
C ILE A 79 -9.03 -3.45 2.53
N GLU A 80 -8.18 -4.04 1.70
CA GLU A 80 -6.73 -3.99 1.84
C GLU A 80 -6.06 -3.67 0.52
N ALA A 81 -4.95 -2.93 0.57
CA ALA A 81 -4.12 -2.71 -0.61
C ALA A 81 -3.32 -3.96 -0.96
N TYR A 82 -3.20 -4.23 -2.26
CA TYR A 82 -2.48 -5.38 -2.80
C TYR A 82 -1.57 -4.95 -3.96
N PRO A 83 -0.37 -5.55 -4.09
CA PRO A 83 0.29 -6.51 -3.20
C PRO A 83 1.19 -5.87 -2.12
N ILE A 84 1.60 -4.61 -2.25
CA ILE A 84 2.79 -4.08 -1.53
C ILE A 84 2.44 -3.04 -0.46
N ARG A 85 1.27 -2.41 -0.52
CA ARG A 85 0.93 -1.29 0.37
C ARG A 85 0.27 -1.81 1.65
N GLN A 86 0.79 -1.38 2.82
CA GLN A 86 0.19 -1.72 4.10
C GLN A 86 -0.93 -0.71 4.43
N MET A 87 -2.03 -0.79 3.69
CA MET A 87 -3.23 -0.01 3.94
C MET A 87 -4.38 -0.97 4.19
N ILE A 88 -5.08 -0.74 5.30
CA ILE A 88 -6.30 -1.44 5.69
C ILE A 88 -7.36 -0.38 5.88
N GLY A 89 -8.49 -0.53 5.22
CA GLY A 89 -9.69 0.27 5.46
C GLY A 89 -10.77 -0.60 6.06
N VAL A 90 -11.43 -0.12 7.11
CA VAL A 90 -12.59 -0.78 7.71
C VAL A 90 -13.80 0.14 7.66
N GLN A 91 -15.00 -0.42 7.51
CA GLN A 91 -16.25 0.32 7.42
C GLN A 91 -16.84 0.59 8.82
N PHE A 92 -16.56 -0.32 9.76
CA PHE A 92 -16.95 -0.19 11.16
C PHE A 92 -16.02 0.76 11.95
N HIS A 93 -16.37 1.06 13.19
CA HIS A 93 -15.65 1.98 14.07
C HIS A 93 -14.91 1.25 15.19
N PRO A 94 -13.69 0.75 14.95
CA PRO A 94 -12.90 0.02 15.94
C PRO A 94 -12.47 0.90 17.12
N GLU A 95 -12.35 2.23 16.92
CA GLU A 95 -11.96 3.17 17.96
C GLU A 95 -12.94 3.18 19.13
N ILE A 96 -14.24 3.05 18.83
CA ILE A 96 -15.29 3.06 19.86
C ILE A 96 -15.20 1.81 20.74
N PHE A 97 -15.00 0.64 20.13
CA PHE A 97 -14.79 -0.61 20.87
C PHE A 97 -13.50 -0.57 21.68
N THR A 98 -12.41 -0.06 21.09
CA THR A 98 -11.12 0.10 21.80
C THR A 98 -11.26 1.01 23.01
N ALA A 99 -11.97 2.13 22.89
CA ALA A 99 -12.24 3.04 24.01
C ALA A 99 -13.11 2.38 25.10
N ALA A 100 -13.94 1.40 24.74
CA ALA A 100 -14.71 0.59 25.67
C ALA A 100 -13.94 -0.63 26.24
N GLY A 101 -12.66 -0.79 25.91
CA GLY A 101 -11.78 -1.83 26.43
C GLY A 101 -11.70 -3.11 25.60
N ASP A 102 -12.21 -3.12 24.36
CA ASP A 102 -12.09 -4.27 23.47
C ASP A 102 -10.64 -4.49 23.03
N THR A 103 -10.08 -5.61 23.46
CA THR A 103 -8.68 -5.95 23.18
C THR A 103 -8.44 -6.42 21.76
N THR A 104 -9.45 -6.94 21.07
CA THR A 104 -9.33 -7.38 19.67
C THR A 104 -9.23 -6.17 18.74
N MET A 105 -10.11 -5.19 18.91
CA MET A 105 -10.07 -3.95 18.15
C MET A 105 -8.82 -3.12 18.48
N HIS A 106 -8.34 -3.16 19.71
CA HIS A 106 -7.08 -2.53 20.10
C HIS A 106 -5.87 -3.04 19.30
N LYS A 107 -5.88 -4.31 18.87
CA LYS A 107 -4.79 -4.88 18.05
C LYS A 107 -4.59 -4.13 16.71
N LEU A 108 -5.65 -3.58 16.13
CA LEU A 108 -5.57 -2.79 14.89
C LEU A 108 -4.72 -1.53 15.09
N PHE A 109 -4.96 -0.81 16.18
CA PHE A 109 -4.18 0.39 16.51
C PHE A 109 -2.75 0.05 16.91
N LYS A 110 -2.55 -1.02 17.69
CA LYS A 110 -1.23 -1.51 18.06
C LYS A 110 -0.41 -1.91 16.83
N PHE A 111 -1.04 -2.57 15.85
CA PHE A 111 -0.40 -2.90 14.58
C PHE A 111 0.08 -1.62 13.86
N LEU A 112 -0.77 -0.59 13.75
CA LEU A 112 -0.43 0.67 13.10
C LEU A 112 0.75 1.36 13.81
N VAL A 113 0.71 1.47 15.13
CA VAL A 113 1.79 2.07 15.93
C VAL A 113 3.10 1.30 15.75
N ASN A 114 3.08 -0.01 15.85
CA ASN A 114 4.27 -0.85 15.67
C ASN A 114 4.88 -0.68 14.26
N LYS A 115 4.04 -0.55 13.23
CA LYS A 115 4.53 -0.30 11.85
C LYS A 115 5.14 1.09 11.70
N ALA A 116 4.54 2.10 12.32
CA ALA A 116 5.09 3.45 12.34
C ALA A 116 6.44 3.50 13.07
N ASP A 117 6.57 2.83 14.20
CA ASP A 117 7.83 2.76 14.97
C ASP A 117 8.93 2.04 14.19
N THR A 118 8.60 0.91 13.54
CA THR A 118 9.54 0.18 12.69
C THR A 118 10.04 1.06 11.53
N PHE A 119 9.14 1.79 10.89
CA PHE A 119 9.50 2.71 9.81
C PHE A 119 10.39 3.87 10.30
N ASN A 120 10.07 4.45 11.46
CA ASN A 120 10.87 5.50 12.07
C ASN A 120 12.27 5.00 12.47
N LEU A 121 12.35 3.77 13.00
CA LEU A 121 13.64 3.16 13.36
C LEU A 121 14.49 2.93 12.11
N ALA A 122 13.92 2.39 11.03
CA ALA A 122 14.62 2.22 9.76
C ALA A 122 15.18 3.55 9.24
N LYS A 123 14.37 4.62 9.25
CA LYS A 123 14.82 5.96 8.86
C LYS A 123 15.97 6.48 9.74
N LYS A 124 15.89 6.26 11.05
CA LYS A 124 16.98 6.65 11.98
C LYS A 124 18.27 5.90 11.71
N ILE A 125 18.20 4.61 11.40
CA ILE A 125 19.38 3.81 11.04
C ILE A 125 19.97 4.33 9.74
N HIS A 126 19.16 4.46 8.68
CA HIS A 126 19.61 4.93 7.38
C HIS A 126 20.21 6.34 7.44
N SER A 127 19.72 7.22 8.31
CA SER A 127 20.30 8.56 8.48
C SER A 127 21.68 8.59 9.17
N ARG A 128 22.15 7.46 9.71
CA ARG A 128 23.42 7.34 10.45
C ARG A 128 24.48 6.50 9.73
N ILE A 129 24.08 5.83 8.68
CA ILE A 129 24.97 4.97 7.88
C ILE A 129 24.97 5.49 6.45
N LEU A 130 26.04 5.22 5.73
CA LEU A 130 26.07 5.36 4.28
C LEU A 130 25.43 4.10 3.68
N SER A 131 24.26 4.26 3.06
CA SER A 131 23.53 3.17 2.44
C SER A 131 23.71 3.20 0.93
N ILE A 132 24.15 2.07 0.37
CA ILE A 132 24.42 1.92 -1.06
C ILE A 132 23.73 0.67 -1.57
N ASP A 133 22.87 0.83 -2.56
CA ASP A 133 22.37 -0.31 -3.34
C ASP A 133 23.26 -0.49 -4.56
N THR A 134 23.83 -1.67 -4.70
CA THR A 134 24.87 -1.95 -5.69
C THR A 134 24.33 -2.37 -7.06
N HIS A 135 23.01 -2.52 -7.22
CA HIS A 135 22.46 -2.93 -8.50
C HIS A 135 20.97 -2.57 -8.67
N THR A 136 20.64 -1.89 -9.77
CA THR A 136 19.26 -1.82 -10.28
C THR A 136 19.26 -1.78 -11.81
N ASP A 137 18.29 -2.47 -12.42
CA ASP A 137 18.06 -2.50 -13.85
C ASP A 137 17.16 -1.33 -14.34
N THR A 138 16.96 -0.31 -13.53
CA THR A 138 16.16 0.87 -13.87
C THR A 138 16.48 1.47 -15.24
N PRO A 139 17.75 1.52 -15.72
CA PRO A 139 18.08 2.02 -17.04
C PRO A 139 17.41 1.30 -18.22
N LEU A 140 17.00 0.04 -18.07
CA LEU A 140 16.24 -0.69 -19.09
C LEU A 140 14.92 0.00 -19.47
N TRP A 141 14.37 0.81 -18.57
CA TRP A 141 13.08 1.47 -18.72
C TRP A 141 13.18 2.89 -19.26
N PHE A 142 14.39 3.46 -19.39
CA PHE A 142 14.59 4.82 -19.90
C PHE A 142 14.00 5.03 -21.31
N LYS A 143 14.08 4.02 -22.16
CA LYS A 143 13.45 4.03 -23.49
C LYS A 143 11.92 4.16 -23.45
N ASN A 144 11.28 3.83 -22.31
CA ASN A 144 9.84 3.93 -22.10
C ASN A 144 9.45 5.25 -21.41
N GLY A 145 10.34 6.25 -21.40
CA GLY A 145 10.10 7.56 -20.80
C GLY A 145 10.24 7.56 -19.26
N TYR A 146 10.92 6.57 -18.68
CA TYR A 146 11.29 6.63 -17.27
C TYR A 146 12.41 7.62 -17.03
N SER A 147 12.30 8.36 -15.96
CA SER A 147 13.33 9.26 -15.46
C SER A 147 13.57 9.01 -14.00
N VAL A 148 14.84 8.94 -13.59
CA VAL A 148 15.19 8.80 -12.16
C VAL A 148 14.86 10.05 -11.35
N GLY A 149 14.73 11.21 -12.00
CA GLY A 149 14.35 12.47 -11.36
C GLY A 149 12.87 12.57 -11.00
N LEU A 150 12.01 11.73 -11.54
CA LEU A 150 10.56 11.79 -11.30
C LEU A 150 10.06 10.62 -10.46
N ARG A 151 9.16 10.93 -9.51
CA ARG A 151 8.46 9.91 -8.76
C ARG A 151 7.39 9.26 -9.63
N LYS A 152 7.70 8.11 -10.20
CA LYS A 152 6.78 7.25 -10.97
C LYS A 152 6.72 5.86 -10.34
N ASP A 153 5.93 4.96 -10.92
CA ASP A 153 5.77 3.57 -10.47
C ASP A 153 6.99 2.67 -10.81
N ASN A 154 8.16 3.26 -10.94
CA ASN A 154 9.44 2.56 -11.05
C ASN A 154 9.97 2.16 -9.68
N MET A 155 10.90 1.20 -9.64
CA MET A 155 11.48 0.71 -8.38
C MET A 155 12.36 1.77 -7.73
N VAL A 156 13.18 2.49 -8.50
CA VAL A 156 14.14 3.49 -8.00
C VAL A 156 13.92 4.84 -8.68
N SER A 157 13.91 5.90 -7.89
CA SER A 157 13.99 7.29 -8.34
C SER A 157 14.59 8.15 -7.24
N ILE A 158 15.17 9.30 -7.57
CA ILE A 158 15.77 10.22 -6.60
C ILE A 158 14.80 10.56 -5.46
N PRO A 159 13.52 10.95 -5.73
CA PRO A 159 12.58 11.21 -4.63
C PRO A 159 12.31 10.00 -3.73
N LYS A 160 12.35 8.76 -4.26
CA LYS A 160 12.20 7.55 -3.43
C LYS A 160 13.45 7.24 -2.62
N MET A 161 14.64 7.48 -3.19
CA MET A 161 15.91 7.36 -2.47
C MET A 161 15.98 8.34 -1.30
N GLU A 162 15.61 9.61 -1.52
CA GLU A 162 15.55 10.63 -0.47
C GLU A 162 14.57 10.26 0.65
N GLU A 163 13.35 9.79 0.28
CA GLU A 163 12.34 9.35 1.24
C GLU A 163 12.81 8.12 2.06
N GLY A 164 13.44 7.15 1.39
CA GLY A 164 13.98 5.92 1.99
C GLY A 164 15.33 6.11 2.68
N LYS A 165 15.95 7.28 2.55
CA LYS A 165 17.32 7.56 3.03
C LYS A 165 18.36 6.61 2.44
N LEU A 166 18.25 6.33 1.13
CA LEU A 166 19.26 5.63 0.36
C LEU A 166 20.21 6.67 -0.25
N ASP A 167 21.48 6.61 0.10
CA ASP A 167 22.47 7.65 -0.26
C ASP A 167 23.02 7.46 -1.67
N ALA A 168 23.18 6.22 -2.11
CA ALA A 168 23.72 5.93 -3.44
C ALA A 168 23.08 4.70 -4.09
N GLN A 169 23.02 4.71 -5.41
CA GLN A 169 22.47 3.64 -6.23
C GLN A 169 23.34 3.41 -7.46
N PHE A 170 23.75 2.16 -7.68
CA PHE A 170 24.37 1.77 -8.93
C PHE A 170 23.30 1.41 -9.97
N LEU A 171 23.30 2.12 -11.08
CA LEU A 171 22.41 1.88 -12.21
C LEU A 171 23.11 0.95 -13.19
N ALA A 172 22.62 -0.28 -13.34
CA ALA A 172 23.22 -1.26 -14.23
C ALA A 172 22.88 -0.93 -15.70
N ALA A 173 23.91 -0.67 -16.49
CA ALA A 173 23.80 -0.55 -17.94
C ALA A 173 23.78 -1.96 -18.56
N PHE A 174 22.64 -2.65 -18.44
CA PHE A 174 22.49 -4.01 -18.94
C PHE A 174 22.02 -4.03 -20.39
N ILE A 175 22.60 -4.94 -21.19
CA ILE A 175 22.20 -5.21 -22.58
C ILE A 175 21.97 -6.71 -22.71
N TRP A 176 20.80 -7.09 -23.24
CA TRP A 176 20.53 -8.48 -23.58
C TRP A 176 21.59 -9.02 -24.54
N GLN A 177 22.24 -10.08 -24.15
CA GLN A 177 23.27 -10.73 -24.95
C GLN A 177 22.59 -11.52 -26.07
N GLY A 178 22.77 -11.04 -27.30
CA GLY A 178 22.41 -11.75 -28.52
C GLY A 178 23.63 -12.40 -29.17
N LYS A 179 23.53 -12.66 -30.48
CA LYS A 179 24.66 -13.11 -31.28
C LYS A 179 25.78 -12.08 -31.18
N ARG A 180 26.98 -12.53 -30.77
CA ARG A 180 28.12 -11.64 -30.53
C ARG A 180 28.78 -11.25 -31.88
N ASP A 181 28.40 -10.10 -32.38
CA ASP A 181 29.16 -9.38 -33.43
C ASP A 181 29.24 -7.90 -33.01
N ASP A 182 30.26 -7.21 -33.52
CA ASP A 182 30.54 -5.82 -33.14
C ASP A 182 29.42 -4.86 -33.58
N ALA A 183 28.76 -5.13 -34.69
CA ALA A 183 27.69 -4.30 -35.20
C ALA A 183 26.41 -4.42 -34.35
N SER A 184 26.04 -5.62 -33.92
CA SER A 184 24.88 -5.85 -33.07
C SER A 184 25.10 -5.29 -31.65
N SER A 185 26.31 -5.39 -31.13
CA SER A 185 26.68 -4.84 -29.81
C SER A 185 26.58 -3.30 -29.81
N LEU A 186 27.08 -2.61 -30.83
CA LEU A 186 26.97 -1.17 -30.97
C LEU A 186 25.53 -0.70 -31.15
N LYS A 187 24.74 -1.40 -31.97
CA LYS A 187 23.33 -1.09 -32.22
C LYS A 187 22.48 -1.27 -30.93
N SER A 188 22.76 -2.30 -30.16
CA SER A 188 22.08 -2.55 -28.88
C SER A 188 22.39 -1.47 -27.84
N ARG A 189 23.65 -1.05 -27.71
CA ARG A 189 24.04 0.06 -26.82
C ARG A 189 23.31 1.36 -27.17
N ARG A 190 23.29 1.77 -28.43
CA ARG A 190 22.59 2.98 -28.89
C ARG A 190 21.09 2.94 -28.64
N LYS A 191 20.46 1.76 -28.74
CA LYS A 191 19.04 1.57 -28.55
C LYS A 191 18.60 1.62 -27.09
N HIS A 192 19.42 1.11 -26.19
CA HIS A 192 19.04 0.94 -24.78
C HIS A 192 19.61 2.03 -23.85
N HIS A 193 20.69 2.70 -24.26
CA HIS A 193 21.35 3.75 -23.50
C HIS A 193 21.70 4.94 -24.41
N PRO A 194 20.72 5.76 -24.81
CA PRO A 194 21.04 6.99 -25.51
C PRO A 194 21.84 7.90 -24.58
N ILE A 195 23.10 8.09 -24.91
CA ILE A 195 24.10 8.86 -24.13
C ILE A 195 23.68 10.33 -23.93
N ASN A 196 22.70 10.81 -24.69
CA ASN A 196 22.29 12.22 -24.71
C ASN A 196 21.19 12.61 -23.73
N SER A 197 20.81 11.76 -22.74
CA SER A 197 19.68 12.03 -21.85
C SER A 197 19.95 11.89 -20.35
N ILE A 198 21.22 11.97 -19.93
CA ILE A 198 21.51 12.17 -18.51
C ILE A 198 21.51 13.69 -18.28
N HIS A 199 20.34 14.26 -18.10
CA HIS A 199 20.20 15.56 -17.45
C HIS A 199 20.26 15.32 -15.94
N LEU A 200 21.36 15.70 -15.32
CA LEU A 200 21.51 15.87 -13.88
C LEU A 200 20.64 17.04 -13.39
#